data_bdb9df27e0c9659adae98c4309605083
#
_entry.id   bdb9df27e0c9659adae98c4309605083
#
_cell.length_a   1.000
_cell.length_b   1.000
_cell.length_c   1.000
_cell.angle_alpha   90.00
_cell.angle_beta   90.00
_cell.angle_gamma   90.00
#
_symmetry.space_group_name_H-M   'P 1'
#
loop_
_entity.id
_entity.type
_entity.pdbx_description
1 polymer ?
#
loop_
_entity_poly.entity_id
_entity_poly.type
_entity_poly.pdbx_seq_one_letter_code
_entity_poly.pdbx_strand_id
1 'polypeptide(L)'
;ASRVRDLFQLAKKAAPAIIFVDEIDAVGRVRGTGVGRGNDEREQPLNQILVEMDGFEPTEKVVVMAATNRPDVLDPALLRPGRFDRRVTIDLPDRRDREEILQIHARKKPLGPDVKLSIIAERTPGFSGADLYSLMNEGAILAARENRTEVTQYDLIRSIEKVMLGPERKSHLLSKKEKELTA
;
A
#
# COMPACT_ATOMS: atom_id res chain seq x y z
N ALA A 1 -0.79 0.58 25.11
CA ALA A 1 -2.14 0.85 25.63
C ALA A 1 -2.36 2.35 25.91
N SER A 2 -1.50 3.04 26.69
CA SER A 2 -1.70 4.47 27.02
C SER A 2 -1.80 5.38 25.79
N ARG A 3 -0.89 5.24 24.83
CA ARG A 3 -0.89 6.04 23.58
C ARG A 3 -2.18 5.87 22.78
N VAL A 4 -2.76 4.68 22.75
CA VAL A 4 -4.04 4.43 22.08
C VAL A 4 -5.15 5.21 22.78
N ARG A 5 -5.23 5.12 24.09
CA ARG A 5 -6.22 5.87 24.89
C ARG A 5 -6.08 7.38 24.66
N ASP A 6 -4.85 7.91 24.72
CA ASP A 6 -4.59 9.33 24.54
C ASP A 6 -5.03 9.81 23.14
N LEU A 7 -4.80 8.99 22.10
CA LEU A 7 -5.27 9.27 20.74
C LEU A 7 -6.79 9.36 20.65
N PHE A 8 -7.50 8.39 21.23
CA PHE A 8 -8.96 8.38 21.23
C PHE A 8 -9.54 9.55 22.03
N GLN A 9 -8.96 9.88 23.18
CA GLN A 9 -9.36 11.08 23.96
C GLN A 9 -9.12 12.38 23.20
N LEU A 10 -7.99 12.47 22.49
CA LEU A 10 -7.69 13.65 21.64
C LEU A 10 -8.74 13.79 20.53
N ALA A 11 -9.10 12.68 19.85
CA ALA A 11 -10.11 12.69 18.81
C ALA A 11 -11.49 13.11 19.33
N LYS A 12 -11.89 12.62 20.51
CA LYS A 12 -13.14 13.04 21.17
C LYS A 12 -13.17 14.54 21.45
N LYS A 13 -12.06 15.10 21.95
CA LYS A 13 -11.94 16.54 22.21
C LYS A 13 -11.94 17.39 20.95
N ALA A 14 -11.41 16.85 19.85
CA ALA A 14 -11.31 17.53 18.56
C ALA A 14 -12.46 17.25 17.62
N ALA A 15 -13.52 16.57 18.08
CA ALA A 15 -14.65 16.18 17.23
C ALA A 15 -15.29 17.40 16.50
N PRO A 16 -15.67 17.28 15.23
CA PRO A 16 -15.66 16.05 14.41
C PRO A 16 -14.24 15.64 13.97
N ALA A 17 -13.87 14.35 14.13
CA ALA A 17 -12.53 13.87 13.88
C ALA A 17 -12.56 12.49 13.22
N ILE A 18 -11.47 12.16 12.51
CA ILE A 18 -11.22 10.84 11.96
C ILE A 18 -9.93 10.31 12.58
N ILE A 19 -9.99 9.10 13.15
CA ILE A 19 -8.82 8.33 13.55
C ILE A 19 -8.50 7.37 12.39
N PHE A 20 -7.28 7.45 11.87
CA PHE A 20 -6.81 6.52 10.85
C PHE A 20 -5.69 5.65 11.41
N VAL A 21 -5.87 4.32 11.31
CA VAL A 21 -4.89 3.32 11.77
C VAL A 21 -4.41 2.56 10.55
N ASP A 22 -3.17 2.78 10.14
CA ASP A 22 -2.56 2.02 9.06
C ASP A 22 -1.96 0.72 9.58
N GLU A 23 -1.88 -0.30 8.71
CA GLU A 23 -1.33 -1.62 9.02
C GLU A 23 -1.92 -2.23 10.30
N ILE A 24 -3.24 -2.18 10.47
CA ILE A 24 -3.91 -2.68 11.69
C ILE A 24 -3.60 -4.15 11.99
N ASP A 25 -3.23 -4.94 11.00
CA ASP A 25 -2.80 -6.32 11.16
C ASP A 25 -1.51 -6.48 11.98
N ALA A 26 -0.71 -5.42 12.16
CA ALA A 26 0.46 -5.45 13.02
C ALA A 26 0.08 -5.72 14.49
N VAL A 27 -1.08 -5.25 14.93
CA VAL A 27 -1.60 -5.40 16.30
C VAL A 27 -2.88 -6.23 16.36
N GLY A 28 -3.61 -6.35 15.26
CA GLY A 28 -4.96 -6.95 15.19
C GLY A 28 -4.99 -8.39 14.68
N ARG A 29 -3.91 -9.15 14.77
CA ARG A 29 -3.88 -10.55 14.31
C ARG A 29 -4.63 -11.50 15.24
N VAL A 30 -5.20 -12.57 14.64
CA VAL A 30 -5.78 -13.70 15.37
C VAL A 30 -4.76 -14.27 16.34
N ARG A 31 -5.20 -14.57 17.56
CA ARG A 31 -4.40 -15.20 18.60
C ARG A 31 -3.90 -16.55 18.14
N GLY A 32 -2.59 -16.67 17.93
CA GLY A 32 -1.96 -17.97 17.67
C GLY A 32 -1.95 -18.81 18.93
N THR A 33 -2.21 -20.11 18.80
CA THR A 33 -2.10 -21.11 19.88
C THR A 33 -0.65 -21.40 20.32
N GLY A 34 0.30 -20.51 19.95
CA GLY A 34 1.71 -20.66 20.26
C GLY A 34 2.04 -20.18 21.67
N VAL A 35 2.49 -21.10 22.49
CA VAL A 35 3.06 -20.88 23.83
C VAL A 35 4.39 -20.12 23.68
N GLY A 36 4.35 -18.79 23.70
CA GLY A 36 5.54 -17.95 23.62
C GLY A 36 5.33 -16.59 24.27
N ARG A 37 6.22 -16.21 25.18
CA ARG A 37 6.22 -14.97 25.98
C ARG A 37 6.23 -13.63 25.19
N GLY A 38 6.15 -13.67 23.87
CA GLY A 38 6.18 -12.47 23.01
C GLY A 38 4.80 -11.92 22.60
N ASN A 39 3.71 -12.57 22.98
CA ASN A 39 2.36 -12.17 22.53
C ASN A 39 1.72 -11.08 23.40
N ASP A 40 2.11 -10.97 24.67
CA ASP A 40 1.49 -10.04 25.64
C ASP A 40 1.65 -8.56 25.24
N GLU A 41 2.78 -8.18 24.66
CA GLU A 41 3.03 -6.78 24.28
C GLU A 41 2.18 -6.31 23.10
N ARG A 42 1.75 -7.22 22.21
CA ARG A 42 0.92 -6.90 21.02
C ARG A 42 -0.57 -6.99 21.32
N GLU A 43 -0.97 -7.81 22.28
CA GLU A 43 -2.38 -7.96 22.69
C GLU A 43 -2.91 -6.73 23.45
N GLN A 44 -2.06 -6.04 24.19
CA GLN A 44 -2.47 -4.84 24.93
C GLN A 44 -2.98 -3.71 24.03
N PRO A 45 -2.30 -3.33 22.91
CA PRO A 45 -2.82 -2.30 22.01
C PRO A 45 -4.14 -2.70 21.34
N LEU A 46 -4.29 -3.95 20.91
CA LEU A 46 -5.52 -4.43 20.31
C LEU A 46 -6.70 -4.33 21.28
N ASN A 47 -6.54 -4.89 22.49
CA ASN A 47 -7.59 -4.85 23.50
C ASN A 47 -7.96 -3.40 23.86
N GLN A 48 -6.96 -2.49 23.91
CA GLN A 48 -7.24 -1.09 24.16
C GLN A 48 -8.04 -0.44 23.02
N ILE A 49 -7.70 -0.72 21.75
CA ILE A 49 -8.49 -0.25 20.61
C ILE A 49 -9.95 -0.71 20.71
N LEU A 50 -10.16 -2.00 21.02
CA LEU A 50 -11.50 -2.56 21.17
C LEU A 50 -12.29 -1.87 22.30
N VAL A 51 -11.65 -1.66 23.45
CA VAL A 51 -12.26 -0.97 24.60
C VAL A 51 -12.63 0.48 24.24
N GLU A 52 -11.74 1.21 23.57
CA GLU A 52 -12.01 2.60 23.19
C GLU A 52 -13.11 2.69 22.13
N MET A 53 -13.16 1.75 21.18
CA MET A 53 -14.24 1.70 20.19
C MET A 53 -15.60 1.39 20.81
N ASP A 54 -15.65 0.43 21.74
CA ASP A 54 -16.86 0.08 22.46
C ASP A 54 -17.34 1.20 23.41
N GLY A 55 -16.44 2.11 23.77
CA GLY A 55 -16.69 3.26 24.62
C GLY A 55 -17.14 4.52 23.88
N PHE A 56 -17.42 4.45 22.56
CA PHE A 56 -18.01 5.58 21.83
C PHE A 56 -19.50 5.71 22.11
N GLU A 57 -19.94 6.92 22.39
CA GLU A 57 -21.34 7.24 22.45
C GLU A 57 -21.90 7.54 21.05
N PRO A 58 -23.17 7.23 20.75
CA PRO A 58 -23.77 7.48 19.43
C PRO A 58 -23.72 8.95 18.97
N THR A 59 -23.55 9.87 19.91
CA THR A 59 -23.48 11.33 19.66
C THR A 59 -22.07 11.81 19.33
N GLU A 60 -21.05 11.00 19.57
CA GLU A 60 -19.65 11.38 19.29
C GLU A 60 -19.39 11.37 17.78
N LYS A 61 -18.98 12.53 17.27
CA LYS A 61 -18.67 12.72 15.85
C LYS A 61 -17.23 12.31 15.54
N VAL A 62 -16.89 11.06 15.85
CA VAL A 62 -15.57 10.46 15.57
C VAL A 62 -15.75 9.23 14.71
N VAL A 63 -15.00 9.15 13.60
CA VAL A 63 -14.96 7.99 12.72
C VAL A 63 -13.60 7.31 12.89
N VAL A 64 -13.61 5.99 13.07
CA VAL A 64 -12.38 5.19 13.10
C VAL A 64 -12.25 4.45 11.79
N MET A 65 -11.13 4.62 11.11
CA MET A 65 -10.78 3.93 9.87
C MET A 65 -9.49 3.15 10.09
N ALA A 66 -9.43 1.94 9.54
CA ALA A 66 -8.21 1.14 9.54
C ALA A 66 -7.90 0.62 8.13
N ALA A 67 -6.61 0.46 7.83
CA ALA A 67 -6.16 -0.14 6.58
C ALA A 67 -5.31 -1.38 6.87
N THR A 68 -5.41 -2.38 5.99
CA THR A 68 -4.57 -3.58 6.02
C THR A 68 -4.43 -4.17 4.62
N ASN A 69 -3.27 -4.76 4.35
CA ASN A 69 -3.03 -5.59 3.17
C ASN A 69 -3.34 -7.08 3.45
N ARG A 70 -3.70 -7.42 4.69
CA ARG A 70 -3.92 -8.80 5.14
C ARG A 70 -5.21 -8.95 5.95
N PRO A 71 -6.37 -8.80 5.33
CA PRO A 71 -7.65 -8.92 6.04
C PRO A 71 -7.89 -10.33 6.58
N ASP A 72 -7.23 -11.34 6.02
CA ASP A 72 -7.31 -12.76 6.38
C ASP A 72 -6.78 -13.06 7.79
N VAL A 73 -5.84 -12.25 8.28
CA VAL A 73 -5.19 -12.47 9.58
C VAL A 73 -5.80 -11.64 10.72
N LEU A 74 -6.78 -10.78 10.42
CA LEU A 74 -7.39 -9.92 11.43
C LEU A 74 -8.22 -10.71 12.44
N ASP A 75 -8.14 -10.30 13.71
CA ASP A 75 -8.99 -10.86 14.77
C ASP A 75 -10.48 -10.57 14.46
N PRO A 76 -11.34 -11.59 14.43
CA PRO A 76 -12.77 -11.42 14.21
C PRO A 76 -13.44 -10.42 15.16
N ALA A 77 -12.86 -10.21 16.34
CA ALA A 77 -13.36 -9.24 17.29
C ALA A 77 -13.34 -7.79 16.76
N LEU A 78 -12.39 -7.46 15.89
CA LEU A 78 -12.32 -6.15 15.21
C LEU A 78 -13.47 -5.93 14.23
N LEU A 79 -13.98 -7.01 13.64
CA LEU A 79 -14.95 -7.00 12.55
C LEU A 79 -16.41 -7.14 13.03
N ARG A 80 -16.64 -7.12 14.35
CA ARG A 80 -18.01 -7.17 14.91
C ARG A 80 -18.77 -5.86 14.72
N PRO A 81 -20.11 -5.92 14.63
CA PRO A 81 -20.95 -4.71 14.59
C PRO A 81 -20.61 -3.75 15.74
N GLY A 82 -20.58 -2.45 15.43
CA GLY A 82 -20.20 -1.39 16.38
C GLY A 82 -18.68 -1.12 16.43
N ARG A 83 -17.89 -1.85 15.63
CA ARG A 83 -16.45 -1.66 15.47
C ARG A 83 -16.13 -1.38 13.99
N PHE A 84 -15.29 -2.19 13.33
CA PHE A 84 -15.07 -2.07 11.88
C PHE A 84 -16.15 -2.86 11.12
N ASP A 85 -17.35 -2.35 11.14
CA ASP A 85 -18.56 -2.99 10.55
C ASP A 85 -18.66 -2.77 9.04
N ARG A 86 -18.00 -1.74 8.51
CA ARG A 86 -17.97 -1.43 7.08
C ARG A 86 -16.62 -1.75 6.49
N ARG A 87 -16.60 -2.60 5.46
CA ARG A 87 -15.40 -2.98 4.74
C ARG A 87 -15.44 -2.43 3.33
N VAL A 88 -14.32 -1.85 2.91
CA VAL A 88 -14.12 -1.36 1.55
C VAL A 88 -12.85 -2.01 1.01
N THR A 89 -12.98 -2.76 -0.07
CA THR A 89 -11.82 -3.30 -0.80
C THR A 89 -11.37 -2.26 -1.82
N ILE A 90 -10.08 -1.97 -1.83
CA ILE A 90 -9.45 -1.10 -2.83
C ILE A 90 -8.75 -2.03 -3.81
N ASP A 91 -9.31 -2.15 -5.00
CA ASP A 91 -8.75 -2.94 -6.09
C ASP A 91 -7.55 -2.24 -6.76
N LEU A 92 -6.80 -3.00 -7.56
CA LEU A 92 -5.78 -2.42 -8.43
C LEU A 92 -6.43 -1.47 -9.44
N PRO A 93 -5.75 -0.37 -9.81
CA PRO A 93 -6.30 0.63 -10.72
C PRO A 93 -6.54 0.04 -12.11
N ASP A 94 -7.64 0.43 -12.73
CA ASP A 94 -7.92 0.13 -14.13
C ASP A 94 -7.03 0.96 -15.08
N ARG A 95 -7.19 0.82 -16.40
CA ARG A 95 -6.37 1.55 -17.37
C ARG A 95 -6.51 3.07 -17.22
N ARG A 96 -7.73 3.54 -16.98
CA ARG A 96 -8.02 4.97 -16.85
C ARG A 96 -7.44 5.54 -15.57
N ASP A 97 -7.64 4.81 -14.48
CA ASP A 97 -7.07 5.18 -13.17
C ASP A 97 -5.54 5.23 -13.23
N ARG A 98 -4.90 4.25 -13.92
CA ARG A 98 -3.43 4.25 -14.10
C ARG A 98 -2.95 5.46 -14.89
N GLU A 99 -3.67 5.89 -15.91
CA GLU A 99 -3.33 7.10 -16.65
C GLU A 99 -3.42 8.34 -15.77
N GLU A 100 -4.46 8.47 -14.96
CA GLU A 100 -4.62 9.58 -14.00
C GLU A 100 -3.51 9.58 -12.93
N ILE A 101 -3.16 8.41 -12.40
CA ILE A 101 -2.04 8.25 -11.45
C ILE A 101 -0.71 8.66 -12.11
N LEU A 102 -0.46 8.22 -13.34
CA LEU A 102 0.74 8.62 -14.09
C LEU A 102 0.80 10.13 -14.31
N GLN A 103 -0.33 10.78 -14.63
CA GLN A 103 -0.40 12.25 -14.77
C GLN A 103 -0.04 12.96 -13.46
N ILE A 104 -0.47 12.43 -12.31
CA ILE A 104 -0.10 13.00 -11.00
C ILE A 104 1.41 12.91 -10.78
N HIS A 105 2.01 11.75 -11.06
CA HIS A 105 3.45 11.53 -10.89
C HIS A 105 4.30 12.28 -11.91
N ALA A 106 3.73 12.61 -13.08
CA ALA A 106 4.36 13.38 -14.15
C ALA A 106 4.56 14.85 -13.80
N ARG A 107 3.71 15.44 -12.96
CA ARG A 107 3.70 16.89 -12.65
C ARG A 107 5.04 17.47 -12.19
N LYS A 108 5.89 16.65 -11.60
CA LYS A 108 7.19 17.05 -11.04
C LYS A 108 8.38 16.50 -11.83
N LYS A 109 8.15 16.01 -13.04
CA LYS A 109 9.19 15.40 -13.88
C LYS A 109 9.24 16.06 -15.23
N PRO A 110 10.44 16.37 -15.76
CA PRO A 110 10.60 16.90 -17.11
C PRO A 110 10.35 15.77 -18.12
N LEU A 111 9.14 15.73 -18.67
CA LEU A 111 8.78 14.78 -19.72
C LEU A 111 9.01 15.39 -21.09
N GLY A 112 9.60 14.64 -22.00
CA GLY A 112 9.74 15.02 -23.41
C GLY A 112 8.39 15.10 -24.13
N PRO A 113 8.33 15.81 -25.26
CA PRO A 113 7.10 16.02 -26.03
C PRO A 113 6.57 14.73 -26.69
N ASP A 114 7.39 13.69 -26.76
CA ASP A 114 7.04 12.37 -27.31
C ASP A 114 6.26 11.50 -26.31
N VAL A 115 6.22 11.89 -25.02
CA VAL A 115 5.63 11.07 -23.96
C VAL A 115 4.11 11.06 -24.03
N LYS A 116 3.54 9.87 -24.17
CA LYS A 116 2.10 9.60 -24.14
C LYS A 116 1.80 8.66 -22.97
N LEU A 117 1.30 9.21 -21.87
CA LEU A 117 1.01 8.45 -20.65
C LEU A 117 -0.10 7.41 -20.86
N SER A 118 -1.03 7.64 -21.79
CA SER A 118 -2.06 6.67 -22.15
C SER A 118 -1.49 5.35 -22.66
N ILE A 119 -0.39 5.41 -23.45
CA ILE A 119 0.32 4.21 -23.94
C ILE A 119 1.00 3.48 -22.77
N ILE A 120 1.58 4.21 -21.83
CA ILE A 120 2.17 3.62 -20.63
C ILE A 120 1.10 2.93 -19.77
N ALA A 121 -0.05 3.58 -19.56
CA ALA A 121 -1.18 3.01 -18.85
C ALA A 121 -1.71 1.71 -19.49
N GLU A 122 -1.73 1.65 -20.82
CA GLU A 122 -2.12 0.46 -21.58
C GLU A 122 -1.15 -0.70 -21.38
N ARG A 123 0.15 -0.40 -21.29
CA ARG A 123 1.24 -1.40 -21.16
C ARG A 123 1.53 -1.83 -19.72
N THR A 124 0.80 -1.32 -18.73
CA THR A 124 1.00 -1.60 -17.31
C THR A 124 -0.21 -2.27 -16.65
N PRO A 125 -0.81 -3.32 -17.24
CA PRO A 125 -1.90 -4.03 -16.56
C PRO A 125 -1.40 -4.63 -15.24
N GLY A 126 -2.20 -4.53 -14.18
CA GLY A 126 -1.87 -5.07 -12.86
C GLY A 126 -0.87 -4.25 -12.04
N PHE A 127 -0.43 -3.08 -12.51
CA PHE A 127 0.41 -2.19 -11.73
C PHE A 127 -0.42 -1.47 -10.66
N SER A 128 0.12 -1.42 -9.45
CA SER A 128 -0.36 -0.56 -8.38
C SER A 128 0.10 0.89 -8.55
N GLY A 129 -0.45 1.80 -7.76
CA GLY A 129 0.04 3.18 -7.71
C GLY A 129 1.53 3.28 -7.36
N ALA A 130 2.02 2.40 -6.48
CA ALA A 130 3.44 2.33 -6.11
C ALA A 130 4.33 1.86 -7.28
N ASP A 131 3.86 0.88 -8.07
CA ASP A 131 4.59 0.42 -9.26
C ASP A 131 4.68 1.52 -10.31
N LEU A 132 3.59 2.27 -10.52
CA LEU A 132 3.56 3.40 -11.45
C LEU A 132 4.48 4.54 -10.99
N TYR A 133 4.53 4.82 -9.68
CA TYR A 133 5.50 5.75 -9.11
C TYR A 133 6.95 5.30 -9.36
N SER A 134 7.24 4.03 -9.10
CA SER A 134 8.55 3.43 -9.33
C SER A 134 8.94 3.47 -10.80
N LEU A 135 8.02 3.20 -11.72
CA LEU A 135 8.21 3.29 -13.16
C LEU A 135 8.62 4.71 -13.58
N MET A 136 7.91 5.71 -13.11
CA MET A 136 8.19 7.12 -13.42
C MET A 136 9.55 7.58 -12.87
N ASN A 137 9.94 7.08 -11.70
CA ASN A 137 11.26 7.36 -11.12
C ASN A 137 12.37 6.66 -11.90
N GLU A 138 12.17 5.40 -12.29
CA GLU A 138 13.14 4.64 -13.06
C GLU A 138 13.38 5.28 -14.44
N GLY A 139 12.32 5.77 -15.10
CA GLY A 139 12.45 6.52 -16.35
C GLY A 139 13.33 7.77 -16.17
N ALA A 140 13.16 8.51 -15.09
CA ALA A 140 14.00 9.66 -14.79
C ALA A 140 15.47 9.27 -14.53
N ILE A 141 15.71 8.14 -13.85
CA ILE A 141 17.06 7.61 -13.63
C ILE A 141 17.71 7.20 -14.94
N LEU A 142 16.97 6.57 -15.86
CA LEU A 142 17.50 6.19 -17.17
C LEU A 142 17.90 7.43 -17.99
N ALA A 143 17.06 8.46 -18.03
CA ALA A 143 17.38 9.71 -18.69
C ALA A 143 18.65 10.38 -18.11
N ALA A 144 18.74 10.42 -16.78
CA ALA A 144 19.91 10.99 -16.08
C ALA A 144 21.20 10.23 -16.36
N ARG A 145 21.16 8.90 -16.42
CA ARG A 145 22.33 8.07 -16.76
C ARG A 145 22.85 8.33 -18.18
N GLU A 146 21.99 8.74 -19.07
CA GLU A 146 22.35 9.11 -20.43
C GLU A 146 22.61 10.62 -20.59
N ASN A 147 22.77 11.35 -19.47
CA ASN A 147 23.00 12.80 -19.41
C ASN A 147 21.90 13.63 -20.14
N ARG A 148 20.66 13.13 -20.14
CA ARG A 148 19.51 13.84 -20.68
C ARG A 148 18.74 14.54 -19.55
N THR A 149 18.15 15.68 -19.88
CA THR A 149 17.35 16.50 -18.96
C THR A 149 15.86 16.17 -18.99
N GLU A 150 15.44 15.42 -19.99
CA GLU A 150 14.04 15.04 -20.20
C GLU A 150 13.88 13.53 -20.31
N VAL A 151 12.76 13.02 -19.79
CA VAL A 151 12.36 11.61 -19.85
C VAL A 151 11.61 11.39 -21.16
N THR A 152 12.05 10.45 -21.97
CA THR A 152 11.41 10.08 -23.23
C THR A 152 10.40 8.95 -23.06
N GLN A 153 9.53 8.74 -24.05
CA GLN A 153 8.63 7.59 -24.10
C GLN A 153 9.40 6.27 -24.01
N TYR A 154 10.58 6.19 -24.64
CA TYR A 154 11.42 5.01 -24.65
C TYR A 154 11.94 4.67 -23.25
N ASP A 155 12.31 5.66 -22.44
CA ASP A 155 12.76 5.45 -21.06
C ASP A 155 11.65 4.82 -20.22
N LEU A 156 10.43 5.33 -20.36
CA LEU A 156 9.27 4.80 -19.62
C LEU A 156 8.95 3.37 -20.06
N ILE A 157 9.02 3.05 -21.34
CA ILE A 157 8.79 1.68 -21.85
C ILE A 157 9.85 0.71 -21.28
N ARG A 158 11.12 1.08 -21.30
CA ARG A 158 12.20 0.28 -20.69
C ARG A 158 12.02 0.10 -19.18
N SER A 159 11.49 1.12 -18.52
CA SER A 159 11.23 1.07 -17.08
C SER A 159 10.13 0.09 -16.70
N ILE A 160 9.17 -0.18 -17.59
CA ILE A 160 8.11 -1.19 -17.36
C ILE A 160 8.76 -2.55 -17.09
N GLU A 161 9.66 -3.00 -17.97
CA GLU A 161 10.33 -4.29 -17.82
C GLU A 161 11.11 -4.37 -16.51
N LYS A 162 11.80 -3.30 -16.15
CA LYS A 162 12.61 -3.25 -14.93
C LYS A 162 11.76 -3.32 -13.66
N VAL A 163 10.61 -2.64 -13.63
CA VAL A 163 9.68 -2.69 -12.50
C VAL A 163 9.00 -4.07 -12.44
N MET A 164 8.59 -4.64 -13.57
CA MET A 164 8.00 -5.98 -13.63
C MET A 164 8.96 -7.07 -13.15
N LEU A 165 10.23 -6.97 -13.52
CA LEU A 165 11.24 -7.97 -13.15
C LEU A 165 11.66 -7.83 -11.68
N GLY A 166 11.55 -6.63 -11.08
CA GLY A 166 11.95 -6.35 -9.70
C GLY A 166 13.39 -6.75 -9.37
N PRO A 167 13.93 -6.36 -8.24
CA PRO A 167 15.28 -6.79 -7.81
C PRO A 167 15.34 -8.29 -7.52
N GLU A 168 14.24 -8.94 -7.13
CA GLU A 168 14.22 -10.37 -6.75
C GLU A 168 14.11 -11.34 -7.93
N ARG A 169 13.59 -10.92 -9.08
CA ARG A 169 13.43 -11.81 -10.24
C ARG A 169 14.68 -11.97 -11.09
N LYS A 170 15.71 -11.17 -10.90
CA LYS A 170 17.01 -11.36 -11.57
C LYS A 170 17.73 -12.66 -11.15
N SER A 171 17.40 -13.20 -9.97
CA SER A 171 17.95 -14.47 -9.49
C SER A 171 17.27 -15.72 -10.07
N HIS A 172 16.11 -15.55 -10.75
CA HIS A 172 15.38 -16.65 -11.40
C HIS A 172 15.55 -16.76 -12.92
N LEU A 173 16.45 -15.99 -13.50
CA LEU A 173 16.90 -16.30 -14.85
C LEU A 173 17.74 -17.58 -14.76
N LEU A 174 17.13 -18.69 -15.16
CA LEU A 174 17.77 -20.01 -15.25
C LEU A 174 19.16 -19.82 -15.86
N SER A 175 20.18 -20.29 -15.17
CA SER A 175 21.53 -20.32 -15.69
C SER A 175 21.57 -21.16 -16.99
N LYS A 176 22.53 -20.88 -17.86
CA LYS A 176 22.65 -21.64 -19.12
C LYS A 176 22.67 -23.15 -18.89
N LYS A 177 23.23 -23.61 -17.75
CA LYS A 177 23.24 -25.01 -17.32
C LYS A 177 21.86 -25.57 -16.94
N GLU A 178 20.98 -24.78 -16.36
CA GLU A 178 19.63 -25.22 -16.00
C GLU A 178 18.73 -25.31 -17.23
N LYS A 179 18.99 -24.52 -18.28
CA LYS A 179 18.28 -24.63 -19.57
C LYS A 179 18.65 -25.90 -20.34
N GLU A 180 19.90 -26.38 -20.20
CA GLU A 180 20.37 -27.63 -20.83
C GLU A 180 19.85 -28.88 -20.10
N LEU A 181 19.46 -28.76 -18.82
CA LEU A 181 18.89 -29.89 -18.05
C LEU A 181 17.37 -30.06 -18.22
N THR A 182 16.68 -29.07 -18.79
CA THR A 182 15.21 -29.09 -19.01
C THR A 182 14.81 -29.23 -20.48
N ALA A 183 15.76 -29.37 -21.39
CA ALA A 183 15.55 -29.70 -22.81
C ALA A 183 15.80 -31.19 -23.07
#